data_7917e9a654ee5dd3a1efeaca7e35c5b3
#
_entry.id   7917e9a654ee5dd3a1efeaca7e35c5b3
#
_cell.length_a   1.000
_cell.length_b   1.000
_cell.length_c   1.000
_cell.angle_alpha   90.00
_cell.angle_beta   90.00
_cell.angle_gamma   90.00
#
_symmetry.space_group_name_H-M   'P 1'
#
loop_
_entity.id
_entity.type
_entity.pdbx_description
1 polymer ?
#
loop_
_entity_poly.entity_id
_entity_poly.type
_entity_poly.pdbx_seq_one_letter_code
_entity_poly.pdbx_strand_id
1 'polypeptide(L)'
;MKKSLILICVGIMLATMVLHADETVTVSATSADISENLDLRTVATLFGQAKDLEEFEQVLNNPDSAFSNLDLNGDGDVDYLRVVETADGNRHLIVIQAVLAKDIYQDVASIYVEKDESEQVTIQVIGDEYIYGANYIIEPVYIYRPLIYDWFWGPSWVCWHSPYYWDYWPGWWRPYHCIAHHLYWDHCYWYHHHYPICTYRTAHHHHAHYGSMRDRVRRNDFATRHPERG
;
A
#
# COMPACT_ATOMS: atom_id res chain seq x y z
N MET A 1 -47.62 -67.73 37.72
CA MET A 1 -46.28 -67.15 37.82
C MET A 1 -45.92 -66.55 36.44
N LYS A 2 -46.14 -65.27 36.22
CA LYS A 2 -45.71 -64.55 34.98
C LYS A 2 -44.91 -63.35 35.45
N LYS A 3 -43.63 -63.36 35.16
CA LYS A 3 -42.71 -62.25 35.44
C LYS A 3 -42.85 -61.23 34.30
N SER A 4 -43.32 -60.04 34.60
CA SER A 4 -43.29 -58.88 33.68
C SER A 4 -41.91 -58.28 33.67
N LEU A 5 -41.31 -58.21 32.53
CA LEU A 5 -40.03 -57.53 32.28
C LEU A 5 -40.33 -56.08 31.84
N ILE A 6 -40.03 -55.12 32.67
CA ILE A 6 -40.14 -53.69 32.35
C ILE A 6 -38.86 -53.28 31.64
N LEU A 7 -39.01 -52.96 30.38
CA LEU A 7 -37.88 -52.39 29.54
C LEU A 7 -37.88 -50.90 29.73
N ILE A 8 -36.86 -50.41 30.43
CA ILE A 8 -36.59 -48.97 30.56
C ILE A 8 -35.77 -48.55 29.37
N CYS A 9 -36.39 -47.85 28.42
CA CYS A 9 -35.66 -47.15 27.35
C CYS A 9 -35.07 -45.85 27.89
N VAL A 10 -33.76 -45.83 28.15
CA VAL A 10 -33.02 -44.61 28.43
C VAL A 10 -32.65 -43.98 27.09
N GLY A 11 -33.38 -42.95 26.69
CA GLY A 11 -33.05 -42.13 25.54
C GLY A 11 -31.84 -41.28 25.82
N ILE A 12 -30.72 -41.63 25.24
CA ILE A 12 -29.52 -40.76 25.23
C ILE A 12 -29.72 -39.70 24.14
N MET A 13 -30.07 -38.49 24.56
CA MET A 13 -30.09 -37.31 23.70
C MET A 13 -28.64 -36.88 23.45
N LEU A 14 -28.06 -37.28 22.33
CA LEU A 14 -26.79 -36.72 21.87
C LEU A 14 -27.05 -35.29 21.38
N ALA A 15 -26.75 -34.33 22.25
CA ALA A 15 -26.62 -32.94 21.81
C ALA A 15 -25.34 -32.81 21.02
N THR A 16 -25.42 -32.74 19.69
CA THR A 16 -24.33 -32.35 18.83
C THR A 16 -24.09 -30.85 19.01
N MET A 17 -23.14 -30.49 19.88
CA MET A 17 -22.54 -29.18 19.84
C MET A 17 -21.78 -29.07 18.53
N VAL A 18 -22.32 -28.29 17.60
CA VAL A 18 -21.55 -27.77 16.46
C VAL A 18 -20.60 -26.75 17.04
N LEU A 19 -19.36 -27.15 17.32
CA LEU A 19 -18.27 -26.21 17.48
C LEU A 19 -18.08 -25.52 16.12
N HIS A 20 -18.53 -24.28 16.02
CA HIS A 20 -17.98 -23.38 15.03
C HIS A 20 -16.54 -23.12 15.49
N ALA A 21 -15.60 -23.80 14.88
CA ALA A 21 -14.23 -23.36 14.89
C ALA A 21 -14.22 -22.05 14.09
N ASP A 22 -14.10 -20.95 14.78
CA ASP A 22 -13.67 -19.69 14.21
C ASP A 22 -12.22 -19.97 13.75
N GLU A 23 -12.05 -20.28 12.47
CA GLU A 23 -10.74 -20.33 11.84
C GLU A 23 -10.23 -18.90 11.78
N THR A 24 -9.68 -18.42 12.88
CA THR A 24 -8.73 -17.34 12.84
C THR A 24 -7.50 -17.88 12.13
N VAL A 25 -7.47 -17.75 10.81
CA VAL A 25 -6.25 -17.90 10.04
C VAL A 25 -5.34 -16.75 10.47
N THR A 26 -4.56 -17.00 11.51
CA THR A 26 -3.47 -16.10 11.93
C THR A 26 -2.36 -16.28 10.89
N VAL A 27 -2.47 -15.62 9.75
CA VAL A 27 -1.30 -15.38 8.90
C VAL A 27 -0.51 -14.31 9.65
N SER A 28 0.44 -14.74 10.44
CA SER A 28 1.44 -13.88 11.05
C SER A 28 2.43 -13.52 9.94
N ALA A 29 2.09 -12.52 9.12
CA ALA A 29 3.07 -11.85 8.31
C ALA A 29 4.02 -11.11 9.27
N THR A 30 5.30 -11.45 9.24
CA THR A 30 6.32 -10.62 9.87
C THR A 30 6.41 -9.32 9.09
N SER A 31 6.84 -8.21 9.71
CA SER A 31 6.98 -6.90 9.04
C SER A 31 7.79 -6.98 7.73
N ALA A 32 8.77 -7.89 7.65
CA ALA A 32 9.53 -8.17 6.44
C ALA A 32 8.64 -8.66 5.28
N ASP A 33 7.66 -9.50 5.55
CA ASP A 33 6.77 -10.06 4.53
C ASP A 33 5.85 -8.98 3.94
N ILE A 34 5.46 -7.97 4.73
CA ILE A 34 4.60 -6.87 4.26
C ILE A 34 5.38 -5.94 3.35
N SER A 35 6.59 -5.53 3.73
CA SER A 35 7.43 -4.61 2.95
C SER A 35 7.85 -5.20 1.60
N GLU A 36 7.86 -6.52 1.49
CA GLU A 36 8.22 -7.24 0.27
C GLU A 36 7.08 -7.30 -0.76
N ASN A 37 5.88 -6.83 -0.43
CA ASN A 37 4.70 -6.87 -1.30
C ASN A 37 4.41 -5.54 -2.02
N LEU A 38 5.23 -4.50 -1.79
CA LEU A 38 5.24 -3.28 -2.60
C LEU A 38 6.68 -2.76 -2.74
N ASP A 39 7.29 -3.02 -3.90
CA ASP A 39 8.66 -2.55 -4.18
C ASP A 39 8.69 -1.03 -4.44
N LEU A 40 9.34 -0.27 -3.56
CA LEU A 40 9.44 1.18 -3.68
C LEU A 40 10.26 1.65 -4.88
N ARG A 41 11.09 0.79 -5.47
CA ARG A 41 11.77 1.10 -6.74
C ARG A 41 10.76 1.08 -7.89
N THR A 42 9.84 0.13 -7.87
CA THR A 42 8.72 0.09 -8.81
C THR A 42 7.85 1.33 -8.64
N VAL A 43 7.49 1.70 -7.41
CA VAL A 43 6.75 2.95 -7.12
C VAL A 43 7.46 4.17 -7.72
N ALA A 44 8.78 4.30 -7.51
CA ALA A 44 9.57 5.40 -8.08
C ALA A 44 9.56 5.40 -9.62
N THR A 45 9.64 4.21 -10.23
CA THR A 45 9.59 4.07 -11.68
C THR A 45 8.24 4.50 -12.24
N LEU A 46 7.13 4.01 -11.67
CA LEU A 46 5.78 4.37 -12.08
C LEU A 46 5.52 5.87 -11.92
N PHE A 47 5.97 6.46 -10.79
CA PHE A 47 5.88 7.89 -10.56
C PHE A 47 6.62 8.71 -11.62
N GLY A 48 7.83 8.30 -12.01
CA GLY A 48 8.61 8.99 -13.04
C GLY A 48 8.03 8.87 -14.46
N GLN A 49 7.17 7.88 -14.72
CA GLN A 49 6.50 7.67 -16.00
C GLN A 49 5.16 8.39 -16.12
N ALA A 50 4.51 8.64 -14.99
CA ALA A 50 3.20 9.28 -14.96
C ALA A 50 3.28 10.76 -15.38
N LYS A 51 2.21 11.26 -16.00
CA LYS A 51 2.09 12.68 -16.36
C LYS A 51 1.51 13.53 -15.22
N ASP A 52 0.72 12.93 -14.32
CA ASP A 52 0.05 13.53 -13.18
C ASP A 52 -0.21 12.49 -12.08
N LEU A 53 -0.77 12.90 -10.94
CA LEU A 53 -1.04 12.00 -9.82
C LEU A 53 -2.28 11.11 -10.05
N GLU A 54 -3.21 11.48 -10.92
CA GLU A 54 -4.32 10.61 -11.30
C GLU A 54 -3.82 9.41 -12.09
N GLU A 55 -2.96 9.63 -13.09
CA GLU A 55 -2.35 8.54 -13.84
C GLU A 55 -1.42 7.69 -12.96
N PHE A 56 -0.66 8.32 -12.06
CA PHE A 56 0.17 7.58 -11.11
C PHE A 56 -0.66 6.64 -10.25
N GLU A 57 -1.77 7.11 -9.68
CA GLU A 57 -2.68 6.27 -8.89
C GLU A 57 -3.27 5.14 -9.74
N GLN A 58 -3.64 5.43 -10.98
CA GLN A 58 -4.18 4.44 -11.90
C GLN A 58 -3.18 3.32 -12.22
N VAL A 59 -1.94 3.66 -12.58
CA VAL A 59 -0.94 2.64 -12.93
C VAL A 59 -0.47 1.84 -11.73
N LEU A 60 -0.41 2.47 -10.55
CA LEU A 60 -0.08 1.82 -9.28
C LEU A 60 -1.07 0.71 -8.91
N ASN A 61 -2.36 0.94 -9.19
CA ASN A 61 -3.46 0.04 -8.84
C ASN A 61 -3.96 -0.82 -10.01
N ASN A 62 -3.29 -0.79 -11.16
CA ASN A 62 -3.76 -1.53 -12.33
C ASN A 62 -3.66 -3.05 -12.11
N PRO A 63 -4.79 -3.79 -12.06
CA PRO A 63 -4.78 -5.23 -11.80
C PRO A 63 -4.11 -6.03 -12.92
N ASP A 64 -4.03 -5.50 -14.14
CA ASP A 64 -3.38 -6.18 -15.25
C ASP A 64 -1.84 -6.07 -15.18
N SER A 65 -1.33 -5.04 -14.49
CA SER A 65 0.11 -4.83 -14.26
C SER A 65 0.59 -5.44 -12.94
N ALA A 66 -0.28 -5.55 -11.93
CA ALA A 66 -0.02 -6.15 -10.62
C ALA A 66 1.28 -5.63 -9.95
N PHE A 67 1.49 -4.30 -9.93
CA PHE A 67 2.65 -3.68 -9.29
C PHE A 67 2.51 -3.54 -7.77
N SER A 68 1.34 -3.82 -7.22
CA SER A 68 1.11 -4.03 -5.80
C SER A 68 0.69 -5.47 -5.55
N ASN A 69 1.20 -6.06 -4.48
CA ASN A 69 0.80 -7.35 -3.93
C ASN A 69 0.46 -7.21 -2.44
N LEU A 70 0.20 -5.96 -2.02
CA LEU A 70 -0.01 -5.62 -0.62
C LEU A 70 -1.44 -5.99 -0.19
N ASP A 71 -1.52 -6.77 0.89
CA ASP A 71 -2.76 -7.17 1.59
C ASP A 71 -2.54 -6.96 3.10
N LEU A 72 -2.87 -5.78 3.60
CA LEU A 72 -2.70 -5.45 5.01
C LEU A 72 -3.88 -5.94 5.86
N ASN A 73 -5.09 -5.97 5.28
CA ASN A 73 -6.28 -6.39 6.01
C ASN A 73 -6.39 -7.92 6.12
N GLY A 74 -5.67 -8.68 5.27
CA GLY A 74 -5.58 -10.13 5.30
C GLY A 74 -6.79 -10.84 4.70
N ASP A 75 -7.47 -10.21 3.74
CA ASP A 75 -8.63 -10.79 3.06
C ASP A 75 -8.28 -11.61 1.81
N GLY A 76 -7.02 -11.62 1.42
CA GLY A 76 -6.47 -12.36 0.28
C GLY A 76 -6.50 -11.60 -1.04
N ASP A 77 -7.09 -10.40 -1.07
CA ASP A 77 -7.09 -9.51 -2.21
C ASP A 77 -6.08 -8.36 -2.00
N VAL A 78 -5.56 -7.82 -3.10
CA VAL A 78 -4.65 -6.68 -3.04
C VAL A 78 -5.42 -5.43 -2.66
N ASP A 79 -4.92 -4.73 -1.63
CA ASP A 79 -5.49 -3.46 -1.15
C ASP A 79 -5.38 -2.36 -2.21
N TYR A 80 -6.44 -1.56 -2.36
CA TYR A 80 -6.41 -0.35 -3.17
C TYR A 80 -5.52 0.72 -2.52
N LEU A 81 -4.59 1.25 -3.28
CA LEU A 81 -3.64 2.28 -2.85
C LEU A 81 -4.08 3.65 -3.37
N ARG A 82 -4.82 4.42 -2.55
CA ARG A 82 -5.18 5.78 -2.92
C ARG A 82 -3.99 6.73 -2.77
N VAL A 83 -3.98 7.79 -3.56
CA VAL A 83 -2.93 8.81 -3.54
C VAL A 83 -3.50 10.13 -3.03
N VAL A 84 -2.84 10.73 -2.04
CA VAL A 84 -3.15 12.05 -1.52
C VAL A 84 -1.92 12.94 -1.51
N GLU A 85 -2.11 14.22 -1.82
CA GLU A 85 -1.04 15.21 -1.88
C GLU A 85 -1.22 16.28 -0.81
N THR A 86 -0.11 16.81 -0.31
CA THR A 86 -0.03 18.11 0.35
C THR A 86 1.13 18.89 -0.22
N ALA A 87 0.98 20.19 -0.39
CA ALA A 87 1.99 21.05 -0.97
C ALA A 87 2.32 22.25 -0.06
N ASP A 88 3.53 22.77 -0.19
CA ASP A 88 4.03 23.94 0.49
C ASP A 88 5.04 24.67 -0.39
N GLY A 89 4.57 25.68 -1.14
CA GLY A 89 5.38 26.41 -2.11
C GLY A 89 5.85 25.53 -3.25
N ASN A 90 7.17 25.28 -3.29
CA ASN A 90 7.84 24.46 -4.30
C ASN A 90 8.02 22.99 -3.88
N ARG A 91 7.37 22.58 -2.79
CA ARG A 91 7.43 21.23 -2.20
C ARG A 91 6.10 20.52 -2.36
N HIS A 92 6.18 19.28 -2.73
CA HIS A 92 5.04 18.37 -2.85
C HIS A 92 5.33 17.10 -2.04
N LEU A 93 4.39 16.69 -1.20
CA LEU A 93 4.43 15.40 -0.54
C LEU A 93 3.22 14.59 -0.99
N ILE A 94 3.50 13.49 -1.63
CA ILE A 94 2.54 12.54 -2.13
C ILE A 94 2.54 11.34 -1.18
N VAL A 95 1.41 11.00 -0.59
CA VAL A 95 1.27 9.88 0.33
C VAL A 95 0.41 8.81 -0.33
N ILE A 96 0.93 7.60 -0.34
CA ILE A 96 0.24 6.39 -0.81
C ILE A 96 -0.38 5.75 0.43
N GLN A 97 -1.71 5.57 0.41
CA GLN A 97 -2.50 5.06 1.54
C GLN A 97 -3.30 3.83 1.12
N ALA A 98 -3.09 2.70 1.80
CA ALA A 98 -3.94 1.53 1.65
C ALA A 98 -5.35 1.80 2.21
N VAL A 99 -6.37 1.43 1.45
CA VAL A 99 -7.79 1.54 1.82
C VAL A 99 -8.25 0.20 2.35
N LEU A 100 -8.37 0.04 3.68
CA LEU A 100 -8.49 -1.26 4.33
C LEU A 100 -9.92 -1.60 4.79
N ALA A 101 -10.71 -0.57 5.09
CA ALA A 101 -12.11 -0.65 5.42
C ALA A 101 -12.72 0.75 5.40
N LYS A 102 -14.02 0.88 5.72
CA LYS A 102 -14.68 2.18 5.83
C LYS A 102 -13.95 3.05 6.86
N ASP A 103 -13.46 4.19 6.41
CA ASP A 103 -12.70 5.19 7.21
C ASP A 103 -11.40 4.65 7.85
N ILE A 104 -10.89 3.49 7.39
CA ILE A 104 -9.63 2.90 7.87
C ILE A 104 -8.61 2.92 6.75
N TYR A 105 -7.55 3.68 6.97
CA TYR A 105 -6.46 3.86 6.01
C TYR A 105 -5.12 3.65 6.71
N GLN A 106 -4.12 3.25 5.95
CA GLN A 106 -2.75 3.13 6.42
C GLN A 106 -1.80 3.76 5.42
N ASP A 107 -0.96 4.69 5.87
CA ASP A 107 0.17 5.17 5.08
C ASP A 107 1.09 4.00 4.75
N VAL A 108 1.41 3.82 3.48
CA VAL A 108 2.30 2.76 2.99
C VAL A 108 3.65 3.34 2.62
N ALA A 109 3.64 4.39 1.84
CA ALA A 109 4.85 5.09 1.40
C ALA A 109 4.54 6.56 1.10
N SER A 110 5.59 7.36 1.00
CA SER A 110 5.48 8.77 0.61
C SER A 110 6.52 9.11 -0.44
N ILE A 111 6.20 10.05 -1.32
CA ILE A 111 7.14 10.62 -2.29
C ILE A 111 7.26 12.10 -1.98
N TYR A 112 8.44 12.52 -1.52
CA TYR A 112 8.75 13.93 -1.31
C TYR A 112 9.45 14.47 -2.53
N VAL A 113 8.97 15.59 -3.06
CA VAL A 113 9.51 16.26 -4.24
C VAL A 113 9.71 17.75 -3.89
N GLU A 114 10.89 18.25 -4.11
CA GLU A 114 11.22 19.67 -3.88
C GLU A 114 12.02 20.23 -5.06
N LYS A 115 11.62 21.39 -5.54
CA LYS A 115 12.37 22.16 -6.53
C LYS A 115 13.04 23.35 -5.85
N ASP A 116 14.37 23.44 -5.95
CA ASP A 116 15.13 24.53 -5.36
C ASP A 116 15.12 25.80 -6.23
N GLU A 117 15.76 26.86 -5.73
CA GLU A 117 15.90 28.16 -6.45
C GLU A 117 16.67 28.04 -7.77
N SER A 118 17.45 26.97 -7.94
CA SER A 118 18.22 26.68 -9.15
C SER A 118 17.44 25.78 -10.13
N GLU A 119 16.14 25.57 -9.90
CA GLU A 119 15.26 24.66 -10.66
C GLU A 119 15.69 23.17 -10.59
N GLN A 120 16.58 22.83 -9.65
CA GLN A 120 16.96 21.43 -9.43
C GLN A 120 15.87 20.73 -8.61
N VAL A 121 15.48 19.55 -9.04
CA VAL A 121 14.46 18.73 -8.36
C VAL A 121 15.13 17.65 -7.55
N THR A 122 14.81 17.61 -6.27
CA THR A 122 15.17 16.53 -5.35
C THR A 122 13.94 15.69 -5.07
N ILE A 123 14.12 14.37 -5.01
CA ILE A 123 13.05 13.43 -4.76
C ILE A 123 13.51 12.34 -3.79
N GLN A 124 12.66 12.00 -2.83
CA GLN A 124 12.82 10.83 -1.95
C GLN A 124 11.54 10.00 -1.98
N VAL A 125 11.69 8.69 -2.13
CA VAL A 125 10.61 7.72 -1.89
C VAL A 125 10.87 7.06 -0.55
N ILE A 126 9.92 7.18 0.36
CA ILE A 126 10.08 6.89 1.79
C ILE A 126 9.02 5.88 2.18
N GLY A 127 9.45 4.70 2.65
CA GLY A 127 8.56 3.70 3.20
C GLY A 127 7.98 4.13 4.55
N ASP A 128 6.74 3.79 4.82
CA ASP A 128 6.18 3.99 6.14
C ASP A 128 6.91 3.12 7.17
N GLU A 129 7.22 3.68 8.33
CA GLU A 129 8.02 3.01 9.35
C GLU A 129 7.36 1.71 9.86
N TYR A 130 6.04 1.69 9.93
CA TYR A 130 5.29 0.50 10.35
C TYR A 130 5.44 -0.66 9.35
N ILE A 131 5.62 -0.37 8.06
CA ILE A 131 5.67 -1.38 6.99
C ILE A 131 7.11 -1.74 6.64
N TYR A 132 7.98 -0.73 6.48
CA TYR A 132 9.35 -0.91 5.96
C TYR A 132 10.43 -0.82 7.04
N GLY A 133 10.05 -0.55 8.28
CA GLY A 133 11.02 -0.21 9.32
C GLY A 133 11.56 1.20 9.17
N ALA A 134 12.35 1.62 10.17
CA ALA A 134 12.88 2.98 10.23
C ALA A 134 13.87 3.27 9.08
N ASN A 135 13.74 4.45 8.48
CA ASN A 135 14.68 5.00 7.50
C ASN A 135 14.81 4.21 6.18
N TYR A 136 13.74 3.58 5.73
CA TYR A 136 13.70 3.02 4.38
C TYR A 136 13.47 4.15 3.36
N ILE A 137 14.56 4.72 2.85
CA ILE A 137 14.53 5.89 1.96
C ILE A 137 15.36 5.59 0.73
N ILE A 138 14.77 5.76 -0.45
CA ILE A 138 15.47 5.70 -1.73
C ILE A 138 15.34 7.02 -2.47
N GLU A 139 16.40 7.40 -3.18
CA GLU A 139 16.46 8.57 -4.03
C GLU A 139 16.60 8.12 -5.49
N PRO A 140 15.52 8.18 -6.29
CA PRO A 140 15.62 7.89 -7.70
C PRO A 140 16.38 8.98 -8.43
N VAL A 141 17.29 8.58 -9.31
CA VAL A 141 18.00 9.45 -10.24
C VAL A 141 17.52 9.13 -11.64
N TYR A 142 16.59 9.92 -12.15
CA TYR A 142 15.99 9.70 -13.45
C TYR A 142 16.95 9.99 -14.59
N ILE A 143 16.93 9.13 -15.61
CA ILE A 143 17.72 9.29 -16.84
C ILE A 143 17.16 10.44 -17.68
N TYR A 144 15.83 10.60 -17.66
CA TYR A 144 15.12 11.68 -18.33
C TYR A 144 14.25 12.42 -17.32
N ARG A 145 14.01 13.71 -17.56
CA ARG A 145 13.13 14.50 -16.70
C ARG A 145 11.71 13.92 -16.72
N PRO A 146 11.16 13.52 -15.56
CA PRO A 146 9.78 13.04 -15.46
C PRO A 146 8.75 14.08 -15.93
N LEU A 147 7.72 13.63 -16.65
CA LEU A 147 6.64 14.51 -17.13
C LEU A 147 5.83 15.10 -15.97
N ILE A 148 5.66 14.35 -14.88
CA ILE A 148 4.95 14.79 -13.69
C ILE A 148 5.53 16.05 -13.06
N TYR A 149 6.83 16.35 -13.28
CA TYR A 149 7.45 17.60 -12.81
C TYR A 149 6.86 18.82 -13.49
N ASP A 150 6.50 18.71 -14.79
CA ASP A 150 5.87 19.79 -15.52
C ASP A 150 4.41 20.00 -15.06
N TRP A 151 3.77 18.96 -14.56
CA TRP A 151 2.45 19.07 -13.95
C TRP A 151 2.54 19.77 -12.58
N PHE A 152 3.45 19.37 -11.67
CA PHE A 152 3.57 19.97 -10.33
C PHE A 152 3.72 21.48 -10.34
N TRP A 153 4.53 22.01 -11.26
CA TRP A 153 4.79 23.45 -11.35
C TRP A 153 4.14 24.09 -12.57
N GLY A 154 3.20 23.39 -13.19
CA GLY A 154 2.42 23.88 -14.33
C GLY A 154 1.15 24.63 -13.93
N PRO A 155 0.53 25.37 -14.86
CA PRO A 155 -0.67 26.14 -14.57
C PRO A 155 -1.92 25.28 -14.34
N SER A 156 -1.88 24.01 -14.70
CA SER A 156 -2.97 23.04 -14.53
C SER A 156 -2.88 22.25 -13.22
N TRP A 157 -1.85 22.49 -12.40
CA TRP A 157 -1.71 21.79 -11.14
C TRP A 157 -2.85 22.12 -10.17
N VAL A 158 -3.39 21.07 -9.59
CA VAL A 158 -4.35 21.12 -8.49
C VAL A 158 -3.88 20.08 -7.47
N CYS A 159 -3.84 20.46 -6.18
CA CYS A 159 -3.48 19.54 -5.11
C CYS A 159 -4.37 18.29 -5.16
N TRP A 160 -3.75 17.15 -5.40
CA TRP A 160 -4.49 15.91 -5.67
C TRP A 160 -4.95 15.23 -4.38
N HIS A 161 -6.23 14.88 -4.36
CA HIS A 161 -6.79 14.01 -3.34
C HIS A 161 -7.64 12.96 -4.06
N SER A 162 -7.22 11.72 -3.96
CA SER A 162 -7.98 10.60 -4.53
C SER A 162 -9.45 10.69 -4.10
N PRO A 163 -10.39 10.64 -5.04
CA PRO A 163 -11.81 10.60 -4.72
C PRO A 163 -12.29 9.23 -4.23
N TYR A 164 -11.39 8.21 -4.26
CA TYR A 164 -11.75 6.82 -4.00
C TYR A 164 -11.57 6.46 -2.53
N TYR A 165 -12.49 5.62 -2.03
CA TYR A 165 -12.55 5.15 -0.64
C TYR A 165 -13.27 3.79 -0.59
N TRP A 166 -13.35 3.17 0.56
CA TRP A 166 -13.99 1.87 0.74
C TRP A 166 -15.40 1.82 0.16
N ASP A 167 -15.68 0.83 -0.67
CA ASP A 167 -16.91 0.63 -1.46
C ASP A 167 -17.16 1.67 -2.57
N TYR A 168 -16.25 2.62 -2.78
CA TYR A 168 -16.31 3.55 -3.89
C TYR A 168 -15.00 3.52 -4.67
N TRP A 169 -14.94 2.64 -5.64
CA TRP A 169 -13.76 2.33 -6.46
C TRP A 169 -13.87 2.94 -7.85
N PRO A 170 -12.76 3.22 -8.53
CA PRO A 170 -12.80 3.62 -9.93
C PRO A 170 -13.34 2.48 -10.80
N GLY A 171 -14.09 2.82 -11.86
CA GLY A 171 -14.70 1.83 -12.74
C GLY A 171 -13.74 0.95 -13.52
N TRP A 172 -12.45 1.32 -13.59
CA TRP A 172 -11.39 0.54 -14.21
C TRP A 172 -10.72 -0.44 -13.23
N TRP A 173 -10.86 -0.26 -11.92
CA TRP A 173 -10.28 -1.13 -10.90
C TRP A 173 -11.24 -2.27 -10.51
N ARG A 174 -10.66 -3.41 -10.21
CA ARG A 174 -11.33 -4.56 -9.62
C ARG A 174 -10.41 -5.22 -8.60
N PRO A 175 -10.93 -5.81 -7.51
CA PRO A 175 -10.13 -6.64 -6.61
C PRO A 175 -9.45 -7.77 -7.39
N TYR A 176 -8.22 -8.08 -7.00
CA TYR A 176 -7.45 -9.21 -7.54
C TYR A 176 -6.63 -9.84 -6.44
N HIS A 177 -6.47 -11.16 -6.53
CA HIS A 177 -5.80 -11.92 -5.48
C HIS A 177 -4.30 -11.66 -5.45
N CYS A 178 -3.74 -11.69 -4.23
CA CYS A 178 -2.31 -11.71 -4.03
C CYS A 178 -1.68 -12.93 -4.72
N ILE A 179 -0.53 -12.72 -5.34
CA ILE A 179 0.29 -13.79 -5.94
C ILE A 179 1.41 -14.18 -4.98
N ALA A 180 1.99 -15.36 -5.21
CA ALA A 180 3.14 -15.79 -4.42
C ALA A 180 4.28 -14.78 -4.54
N HIS A 181 4.90 -14.45 -3.40
CA HIS A 181 5.94 -13.42 -3.27
C HIS A 181 7.05 -13.52 -4.33
N HIS A 182 7.58 -14.73 -4.61
CA HIS A 182 8.61 -14.89 -5.63
C HIS A 182 8.16 -14.51 -7.04
N LEU A 183 6.87 -14.74 -7.39
CA LEU A 183 6.32 -14.34 -8.69
C LEU A 183 6.17 -12.82 -8.79
N TYR A 184 5.78 -12.17 -7.68
CA TYR A 184 5.72 -10.72 -7.61
C TYR A 184 7.11 -10.10 -7.79
N TRP A 185 8.14 -10.62 -7.11
CA TRP A 185 9.51 -10.14 -7.24
C TRP A 185 10.11 -10.38 -8.61
N ASP A 186 9.88 -11.54 -9.22
CA ASP A 186 10.29 -11.81 -10.60
C ASP A 186 9.66 -10.81 -11.57
N HIS A 187 8.38 -10.45 -11.35
CA HIS A 187 7.67 -9.44 -12.12
C HIS A 187 8.28 -8.04 -11.97
N CYS A 188 8.51 -7.57 -10.75
CA CYS A 188 9.16 -6.28 -10.47
C CYS A 188 10.58 -6.24 -11.06
N TYR A 189 11.37 -7.30 -10.86
CA TYR A 189 12.71 -7.42 -11.42
C TYR A 189 12.70 -7.34 -12.94
N TRP A 190 11.80 -8.09 -13.59
CA TRP A 190 11.64 -8.04 -15.04
C TRP A 190 11.30 -6.63 -15.52
N TYR A 191 10.39 -5.94 -14.83
CA TYR A 191 9.98 -4.59 -15.15
C TYR A 191 11.15 -3.61 -15.09
N HIS A 192 11.91 -3.60 -14.01
CA HIS A 192 13.09 -2.75 -13.88
C HIS A 192 14.16 -3.01 -14.95
N HIS A 193 14.33 -4.27 -15.32
CA HIS A 193 15.30 -4.63 -16.35
C HIS A 193 14.91 -4.14 -17.75
N HIS A 194 13.61 -4.14 -18.04
CA HIS A 194 13.11 -3.76 -19.37
C HIS A 194 12.77 -2.29 -19.49
N TYR A 195 12.51 -1.61 -18.38
CA TYR A 195 12.17 -0.18 -18.32
C TYR A 195 13.11 0.58 -17.36
N PRO A 196 14.42 0.63 -17.64
CA PRO A 196 15.40 1.28 -16.76
C PRO A 196 15.34 2.81 -16.93
N ILE A 197 14.36 3.47 -16.32
CA ILE A 197 14.21 4.93 -16.40
C ILE A 197 14.95 5.69 -15.30
N CYS A 198 15.35 5.02 -14.23
CA CYS A 198 16.10 5.61 -13.15
C CYS A 198 17.07 4.62 -12.50
N THR A 199 18.09 5.18 -11.83
CA THR A 199 18.92 4.47 -10.86
C THR A 199 18.55 4.91 -9.45
N TYR A 200 19.03 4.22 -8.43
CA TYR A 200 18.62 4.47 -7.05
C TYR A 200 19.83 4.67 -6.15
N ARG A 201 19.69 5.63 -5.21
CA ARG A 201 20.62 5.82 -4.09
C ARG A 201 19.84 5.56 -2.79
N THR A 202 20.53 5.13 -1.76
CA THR A 202 19.97 5.04 -0.42
C THR A 202 20.24 6.33 0.33
N ALA A 203 19.22 6.91 0.97
CA ALA A 203 19.39 8.03 1.88
C ALA A 203 19.21 7.56 3.32
N HIS A 204 19.82 8.28 4.27
CA HIS A 204 19.73 7.96 5.70
C HIS A 204 18.87 8.96 6.48
N HIS A 205 18.48 10.06 5.86
CA HIS A 205 17.71 11.12 6.50
C HIS A 205 16.66 11.67 5.56
N HIS A 206 15.51 12.00 6.12
CA HIS A 206 14.45 12.70 5.42
C HIS A 206 14.86 14.17 5.17
N HIS A 207 14.30 14.78 4.12
CA HIS A 207 14.37 16.22 3.94
C HIS A 207 13.71 16.94 5.12
N ALA A 208 14.23 18.14 5.46
CA ALA A 208 13.85 18.88 6.67
C ALA A 208 12.35 19.16 6.80
N HIS A 209 11.64 19.32 5.67
CA HIS A 209 10.21 19.65 5.65
C HIS A 209 9.27 18.42 5.60
N TYR A 210 9.83 17.24 5.37
CA TYR A 210 9.05 16.01 5.22
C TYR A 210 8.09 15.76 6.39
N GLY A 211 8.59 15.77 7.63
CA GLY A 211 7.78 15.45 8.81
C GLY A 211 6.58 16.38 8.97
N SER A 212 6.81 17.69 8.86
CA SER A 212 5.74 18.68 9.01
C SER A 212 4.67 18.61 7.90
N MET A 213 5.06 18.20 6.70
CA MET A 213 4.12 17.99 5.60
C MET A 213 3.34 16.69 5.80
N ARG A 214 4.02 15.61 6.21
CA ARG A 214 3.39 14.31 6.47
C ARG A 214 2.31 14.41 7.54
N ASP A 215 2.55 15.14 8.61
CA ASP A 215 1.60 15.31 9.72
C ASP A 215 0.24 15.91 9.28
N ARG A 216 0.19 16.59 8.15
CA ARG A 216 -1.05 17.19 7.60
C ARG A 216 -1.99 16.16 6.98
N VAL A 217 -1.46 15.03 6.49
CA VAL A 217 -2.22 14.03 5.70
C VAL A 217 -2.04 12.60 6.22
N ARG A 218 -1.31 12.43 7.31
CA ARG A 218 -0.96 11.14 7.88
C ARG A 218 -2.19 10.32 8.27
N ARG A 219 -2.19 9.05 7.86
CA ARG A 219 -3.16 8.04 8.27
C ARG A 219 -2.43 6.77 8.72
N ASN A 220 -2.62 6.41 9.97
CA ASN A 220 -2.03 5.21 10.58
C ASN A 220 -3.08 4.43 11.38
N ASP A 221 -4.29 4.36 10.84
CA ASP A 221 -5.44 3.78 11.52
C ASP A 221 -5.24 2.28 11.77
N PHE A 222 -4.64 1.58 10.80
CA PHE A 222 -4.34 0.16 10.92
C PHE A 222 -3.20 -0.09 11.93
N ALA A 223 -2.08 0.60 11.79
CA ALA A 223 -0.94 0.50 12.70
C ALA A 223 -1.34 0.77 14.16
N THR A 224 -2.25 1.72 14.38
CA THR A 224 -2.78 2.03 15.73
C THR A 224 -3.59 0.87 16.32
N ARG A 225 -4.28 0.10 15.48
CA ARG A 225 -5.09 -1.04 15.90
C ARG A 225 -4.30 -2.34 16.00
N HIS A 226 -3.22 -2.46 15.24
CA HIS A 226 -2.39 -3.65 15.11
C HIS A 226 -0.90 -3.35 15.30
N PRO A 227 -0.48 -2.77 16.45
CA PRO A 227 0.90 -2.37 16.67
C PRO A 227 1.89 -3.56 16.67
N GLU A 228 1.39 -4.77 16.86
CA GLU A 228 2.16 -6.02 16.86
C GLU A 228 2.52 -6.55 15.47
N ARG A 229 2.01 -5.94 14.40
CA ARG A 229 2.21 -6.39 13.02
C ARG A 229 3.27 -5.59 12.24
N GLY A 230 3.81 -4.53 12.85
CA GLY A 230 4.85 -3.65 12.29
C GLY A 230 6.26 -3.95 12.78
#